data_9faf2d3d773912adb3c5347ebf489adb
#
_entry.id   9faf2d3d773912adb3c5347ebf489adb
#
_cell.length_a   1.000
_cell.length_b   1.000
_cell.length_c   1.000
_cell.angle_alpha   90.00
_cell.angle_beta   90.00
_cell.angle_gamma   90.00
#
_symmetry.space_group_name_H-M   'P 1'
#
loop_
_entity.id
_entity.type
_entity.pdbx_description
1 polymer ?
#
loop_
_entity_poly.entity_id
_entity_poly.type
_entity_poly.pdbx_seq_one_letter_code
_entity_poly.pdbx_strand_id
1 'polypeptide(L)'
;MTDIELIDLAIKAKQNAHVPYSNFKVGAALLAKSGKVYTGCNVECSSYGISLCAERTALVKAVSEGEKEFQAIAVVGGKDNELNYTTPCGACRQFLSDFGDFKVIIGYKENDELKSKIFTVKELLPESFEL
;
A
#
# COMPACT_ATOMS: atom_id res chain seq x y z
N MET A 1 9.09 -4.91 -14.02
CA MET A 1 9.39 -4.38 -12.67
C MET A 1 9.44 -5.53 -11.67
N THR A 2 10.48 -5.61 -10.89
CA THR A 2 10.64 -6.65 -9.86
C THR A 2 9.93 -6.24 -8.58
N ASP A 3 9.67 -7.22 -7.70
CA ASP A 3 9.07 -6.95 -6.39
C ASP A 3 9.94 -6.00 -5.57
N ILE A 4 11.26 -6.17 -5.60
CA ILE A 4 12.18 -5.29 -4.87
C ILE A 4 12.13 -3.87 -5.39
N GLU A 5 12.06 -3.68 -6.70
CA GLU A 5 11.91 -2.34 -7.29
C GLU A 5 10.62 -1.67 -6.84
N LEU A 6 9.53 -2.43 -6.77
CA LEU A 6 8.26 -1.90 -6.32
C LEU A 6 8.30 -1.54 -4.82
N ILE A 7 8.94 -2.39 -4.01
CA ILE A 7 9.16 -2.11 -2.59
C ILE A 7 9.99 -0.82 -2.42
N ASP A 8 11.03 -0.64 -3.22
CA ASP A 8 11.87 0.57 -3.14
C ASP A 8 11.06 1.84 -3.41
N LEU A 9 10.13 1.79 -4.36
CA LEU A 9 9.25 2.92 -4.64
C LEU A 9 8.29 3.19 -3.47
N ALA A 10 7.81 2.14 -2.81
CA ALA A 10 6.98 2.28 -1.62
C ALA A 10 7.77 2.91 -0.47
N ILE A 11 9.04 2.52 -0.29
CA ILE A 11 9.92 3.11 0.73
C ILE A 11 10.12 4.61 0.48
N LYS A 12 10.32 5.01 -0.76
CA LYS A 12 10.44 6.43 -1.11
C LYS A 12 9.15 7.19 -0.81
N ALA A 13 8.02 6.63 -1.17
CA ALA A 13 6.72 7.25 -0.90
C ALA A 13 6.48 7.44 0.60
N LYS A 14 6.89 6.48 1.42
CA LYS A 14 6.78 6.51 2.88
C LYS A 14 7.38 7.78 3.47
N GLN A 15 8.45 8.29 2.89
CA GLN A 15 9.13 9.48 3.40
C GLN A 15 8.27 10.74 3.39
N ASN A 16 7.27 10.80 2.52
CA ASN A 16 6.38 11.94 2.39
C ASN A 16 5.13 11.84 3.30
N ALA A 17 5.00 10.78 4.07
CA ALA A 17 3.82 10.56 4.90
C ALA A 17 3.59 11.74 5.85
N HIS A 18 2.32 12.14 5.98
CA HIS A 18 1.89 13.20 6.89
C HIS A 18 1.22 12.54 8.10
N VAL A 19 2.00 12.35 9.15
CA VAL A 19 1.57 11.55 10.32
C VAL A 19 1.82 12.26 11.65
N PRO A 20 1.30 13.50 11.82
CA PRO A 20 1.59 14.27 13.03
C PRO A 20 1.01 13.67 14.32
N TYR A 21 0.09 12.72 14.19
CA TYR A 21 -0.58 12.11 15.34
C TYR A 21 0.06 10.79 15.75
N SER A 22 0.25 9.88 14.79
CA SER A 22 0.74 8.53 15.09
C SER A 22 2.26 8.37 14.99
N ASN A 23 2.90 9.21 14.17
CA ASN A 23 4.30 9.05 13.75
C ASN A 23 4.57 7.73 13.02
N PHE A 24 3.53 6.99 12.65
CA PHE A 24 3.65 5.74 11.91
C PHE A 24 3.48 6.01 10.42
N LYS A 25 4.57 5.95 9.68
CA LYS A 25 4.61 6.26 8.25
C LYS A 25 4.37 5.00 7.42
N VAL A 26 3.50 5.09 6.43
CA VAL A 26 3.25 4.00 5.50
C VAL A 26 3.46 4.52 4.08
N GLY A 27 4.07 3.69 3.25
CA GLY A 27 4.22 3.95 1.83
C GLY A 27 3.68 2.80 1.01
N ALA A 28 3.14 3.11 -0.16
CA ALA A 28 2.62 2.12 -1.08
C ALA A 28 3.04 2.45 -2.50
N ALA A 29 3.23 1.40 -3.30
CA ALA A 29 3.49 1.53 -4.73
C ALA A 29 2.60 0.54 -5.46
N LEU A 30 1.72 1.05 -6.30
CA LEU A 30 0.71 0.28 -7.04
C LEU A 30 1.11 0.18 -8.50
N LEU A 31 1.30 -1.04 -8.98
CA LEU A 31 1.66 -1.30 -10.37
C LEU A 31 0.41 -1.60 -11.18
N ALA A 32 0.11 -0.73 -12.14
CA ALA A 32 -1.00 -0.92 -13.05
C ALA A 32 -0.64 -1.91 -14.17
N LYS A 33 -1.64 -2.50 -14.81
CA LYS A 33 -1.40 -3.37 -15.96
C LYS A 33 -0.74 -2.66 -17.13
N SER A 34 -0.92 -1.34 -17.22
CA SER A 34 -0.23 -0.52 -18.22
C SER A 34 1.28 -0.46 -18.03
N GLY A 35 1.78 -0.86 -16.85
CA GLY A 35 3.17 -0.76 -16.48
C GLY A 35 3.51 0.49 -15.68
N LYS A 36 2.59 1.43 -15.55
CA LYS A 36 2.80 2.63 -14.74
C LYS A 36 2.69 2.29 -13.25
N VAL A 37 3.46 3.01 -12.44
CA VAL A 37 3.43 2.87 -10.98
C VAL A 37 2.86 4.14 -10.37
N TYR A 38 1.94 3.97 -9.44
CA TYR A 38 1.34 5.05 -8.67
C TYR A 38 1.69 4.88 -7.21
N THR A 39 2.32 5.88 -6.63
CA THR A 39 2.76 5.79 -5.23
C THR A 39 1.82 6.57 -4.33
N GLY A 40 1.81 6.19 -3.05
CA GLY A 40 1.04 6.90 -2.04
C GLY A 40 1.68 6.77 -0.68
N CYS A 41 1.33 7.68 0.20
CA CYS A 41 1.70 7.64 1.61
C CYS A 41 0.46 7.91 2.45
N ASN A 42 0.51 7.58 3.74
CA ASN A 42 -0.62 7.89 4.61
C ASN A 42 -0.64 9.37 4.98
N VAL A 43 -1.85 9.92 5.03
CA VAL A 43 -2.10 11.32 5.35
C VAL A 43 -3.15 11.36 6.45
N GLU A 44 -2.73 11.81 7.62
CA GLU A 44 -3.60 11.85 8.80
C GLU A 44 -4.31 13.19 8.91
N CYS A 45 -5.55 13.12 9.37
CA CYS A 45 -6.37 14.29 9.67
C CYS A 45 -6.68 14.28 11.17
N SER A 46 -6.88 15.46 11.75
CA SER A 46 -7.32 15.57 13.15
C SER A 46 -8.69 14.88 13.36
N SER A 47 -9.51 14.84 12.33
CA SER A 47 -10.70 13.98 12.30
C SER A 47 -10.26 12.60 11.82
N TYR A 48 -9.89 11.74 12.76
CA TYR A 48 -9.20 10.47 12.46
C TYR A 48 -9.92 9.61 11.44
N GLY A 49 -11.25 9.61 11.46
CA GLY A 49 -12.04 8.74 10.57
C GLY A 49 -11.89 9.04 9.10
N ILE A 50 -11.44 10.23 8.72
CA ILE A 50 -11.23 10.60 7.32
C ILE A 50 -9.76 10.59 6.91
N SER A 51 -8.87 10.16 7.79
CA SER A 51 -7.48 9.92 7.43
C SER A 51 -7.37 8.89 6.31
N LEU A 52 -6.37 9.03 5.45
CA LEU A 52 -6.23 8.16 4.29
C LEU A 52 -4.96 7.33 4.39
N CYS A 53 -5.12 6.02 4.21
CA CYS A 53 -3.98 5.10 4.19
C CYS A 53 -3.20 5.23 2.88
N ALA A 54 -1.93 4.84 2.90
CA ALA A 54 -1.05 4.91 1.74
C ALA A 54 -1.61 4.14 0.54
N GLU A 55 -2.17 2.96 0.79
CA GLU A 55 -2.70 2.10 -0.27
C GLU A 55 -3.87 2.78 -0.99
N ARG A 56 -4.78 3.42 -0.23
CA ARG A 56 -5.90 4.13 -0.85
C ARG A 56 -5.46 5.40 -1.54
N THR A 57 -4.43 6.08 -1.03
CA THR A 57 -3.84 7.23 -1.72
C THR A 57 -3.33 6.84 -3.10
N ALA A 58 -2.57 5.74 -3.18
CA ALA A 58 -2.06 5.24 -4.45
C ALA A 58 -3.19 4.81 -5.37
N LEU A 59 -4.18 4.10 -4.83
CA LEU A 59 -5.30 3.58 -5.60
C LEU A 59 -6.17 4.69 -6.20
N VAL A 60 -6.57 5.67 -5.40
CA VAL A 60 -7.44 6.75 -5.91
C VAL A 60 -6.69 7.63 -6.91
N LYS A 61 -5.38 7.80 -6.72
CA LYS A 61 -4.55 8.50 -7.70
C LYS A 61 -4.57 7.76 -9.05
N ALA A 62 -4.33 6.46 -9.03
CA ALA A 62 -4.32 5.64 -10.24
C ALA A 62 -5.69 5.66 -10.94
N VAL A 63 -6.76 5.45 -10.19
CA VAL A 63 -8.12 5.43 -10.74
C VAL A 63 -8.49 6.80 -11.32
N SER A 64 -8.12 7.89 -10.65
CA SER A 64 -8.41 9.24 -11.15
C SER A 64 -7.65 9.55 -12.45
N GLU A 65 -6.57 8.82 -12.73
CA GLU A 65 -5.83 8.93 -13.99
C GLU A 65 -6.25 7.90 -15.04
N GLY A 66 -7.31 7.15 -14.78
CA GLY A 66 -7.90 6.22 -15.75
C GLY A 66 -7.49 4.77 -15.63
N GLU A 67 -6.66 4.42 -14.66
CA GLU A 67 -6.24 3.03 -14.46
C GLU A 67 -7.24 2.28 -13.60
N LYS A 68 -7.63 1.08 -14.04
CA LYS A 68 -8.61 0.26 -13.29
C LYS A 68 -8.18 -1.19 -13.16
N GLU A 69 -7.05 -1.57 -13.74
CA GLU A 69 -6.54 -2.93 -13.68
C GLU A 69 -5.11 -2.90 -13.15
N PHE A 70 -4.82 -3.76 -12.19
CA PHE A 70 -3.55 -3.74 -11.45
C PHE A 70 -2.90 -5.11 -11.42
N GLN A 71 -1.57 -5.10 -11.31
CA GLN A 71 -0.77 -6.32 -11.23
C GLN A 71 -0.29 -6.60 -9.81
N ALA A 72 0.06 -5.54 -9.07
CA ALA A 72 0.63 -5.70 -7.73
C ALA A 72 0.60 -4.38 -6.97
N ILE A 73 0.64 -4.49 -5.64
CA ILE A 73 0.86 -3.36 -4.76
C ILE A 73 1.90 -3.75 -3.72
N ALA A 74 2.89 -2.89 -3.49
CA ALA A 74 3.86 -3.05 -2.41
C ALA A 74 3.51 -2.09 -1.28
N VAL A 75 3.64 -2.57 -0.04
CA VAL A 75 3.31 -1.80 1.17
C VAL A 75 4.46 -1.92 2.15
N VAL A 76 4.87 -0.79 2.73
CA VAL A 76 5.88 -0.73 3.79
C VAL A 76 5.41 0.23 4.86
N GLY A 77 5.80 -0.01 6.12
CA GLY A 77 5.38 0.86 7.21
C GLY A 77 6.31 0.80 8.40
N GLY A 78 6.33 1.87 9.18
CA GLY A 78 7.12 1.98 10.39
C GLY A 78 7.48 3.42 10.72
N LYS A 79 7.97 3.64 11.94
CA LYS A 79 8.46 4.97 12.36
C LYS A 79 9.79 5.27 11.68
N ASP A 80 9.96 6.50 11.23
CA ASP A 80 11.21 6.98 10.62
C ASP A 80 11.72 6.01 9.54
N ASN A 81 12.91 5.44 9.74
CA ASN A 81 13.52 4.50 8.78
C ASN A 81 13.20 3.04 9.06
N GLU A 82 12.34 2.77 10.04
CA GLU A 82 11.93 1.40 10.33
C GLU A 82 11.01 0.86 9.26
N LEU A 83 11.14 -0.43 8.98
CA LEU A 83 10.25 -1.16 8.07
C LEU A 83 9.68 -2.36 8.84
N ASN A 84 8.59 -2.12 9.55
CA ASN A 84 7.91 -3.15 10.32
C ASN A 84 7.00 -3.98 9.42
N TYR A 85 6.67 -5.18 9.86
CA TYR A 85 5.72 -6.02 9.14
C TYR A 85 4.34 -5.36 9.19
N THR A 86 3.93 -4.77 8.07
CA THR A 86 2.73 -3.94 7.97
C THR A 86 1.84 -4.44 6.86
N THR A 87 0.65 -4.92 7.19
CA THR A 87 -0.33 -5.36 6.20
C THR A 87 -1.39 -4.27 5.99
N PRO A 88 -2.08 -4.26 4.84
CA PRO A 88 -3.17 -3.30 4.61
C PRO A 88 -4.28 -3.45 5.65
N CYS A 89 -4.84 -2.32 6.08
CA CYS A 89 -5.99 -2.35 6.98
C CYS A 89 -7.24 -2.87 6.28
N GLY A 90 -8.29 -3.15 7.05
CA GLY A 90 -9.53 -3.70 6.50
C GLY A 90 -10.18 -2.84 5.43
N ALA A 91 -10.19 -1.51 5.64
CA ALA A 91 -10.74 -0.58 4.65
C ALA A 91 -9.96 -0.64 3.34
N CYS A 92 -8.63 -0.71 3.40
CA CYS A 92 -7.80 -0.84 2.20
C CYS A 92 -8.04 -2.17 1.49
N ARG A 93 -8.14 -3.26 2.25
CA ARG A 93 -8.42 -4.58 1.66
C ARG A 93 -9.75 -4.59 0.91
N GLN A 94 -10.77 -4.01 1.51
CA GLN A 94 -12.09 -3.90 0.87
C GLN A 94 -12.02 -3.06 -0.41
N PHE A 95 -11.34 -1.92 -0.35
CA PHE A 95 -11.23 -1.04 -1.50
C PHE A 95 -10.45 -1.70 -2.65
N LEU A 96 -9.32 -2.35 -2.31
CA LEU A 96 -8.53 -3.07 -3.31
C LEU A 96 -9.34 -4.21 -3.95
N SER A 97 -10.19 -4.87 -3.18
CA SER A 97 -10.96 -6.02 -3.68
C SER A 97 -11.92 -5.66 -4.82
N ASP A 98 -12.35 -4.40 -4.91
CA ASP A 98 -13.19 -3.93 -6.03
C ASP A 98 -12.45 -3.94 -7.36
N PHE A 99 -11.12 -3.99 -7.34
CA PHE A 99 -10.29 -3.89 -8.55
C PHE A 99 -9.64 -5.22 -8.94
N GLY A 100 -10.09 -6.31 -8.35
CA GLY A 100 -9.65 -7.64 -8.72
C GLY A 100 -8.77 -8.31 -7.66
N ASP A 101 -8.23 -9.45 -8.04
CA ASP A 101 -7.38 -10.26 -7.15
C ASP A 101 -5.94 -10.20 -7.69
N PHE A 102 -5.14 -9.33 -7.12
CA PHE A 102 -3.76 -9.13 -7.56
C PHE A 102 -2.80 -9.26 -6.38
N LYS A 103 -1.51 -9.26 -6.70
CA LYS A 103 -0.44 -9.51 -5.74
C LYS A 103 -0.28 -8.35 -4.75
N VAL A 104 -0.16 -8.68 -3.46
CA VAL A 104 0.14 -7.74 -2.39
C VAL A 104 1.49 -8.13 -1.78
N ILE A 105 2.45 -7.22 -1.87
CA ILE A 105 3.83 -7.47 -1.43
C ILE A 105 4.06 -6.66 -0.16
N ILE A 106 4.32 -7.35 0.94
CA ILE A 106 4.64 -6.71 2.22
C ILE A 106 6.16 -6.69 2.36
N GLY A 107 6.75 -5.51 2.29
CA GLY A 107 8.19 -5.34 2.49
C GLY A 107 8.48 -4.97 3.94
N TYR A 108 9.44 -5.64 4.54
CA TYR A 108 9.80 -5.39 5.95
C TYR A 108 11.25 -5.79 6.20
N LYS A 109 11.81 -5.30 7.28
CA LYS A 109 13.16 -5.68 7.71
C LYS A 109 13.10 -6.60 8.91
N GLU A 110 13.93 -7.63 8.87
CA GLU A 110 14.15 -8.57 9.97
C GLU A 110 15.65 -8.78 10.08
N ASN A 111 16.20 -8.49 11.25
CA ASN A 111 17.66 -8.53 11.49
C ASN A 111 18.44 -7.68 10.46
N ASP A 112 17.94 -6.45 10.20
CA ASP A 112 18.51 -5.51 9.24
C ASP A 112 18.49 -5.99 7.78
N GLU A 113 17.79 -7.07 7.51
CA GLU A 113 17.69 -7.66 6.18
C GLU A 113 16.30 -7.40 5.60
N LEU A 114 16.25 -6.86 4.38
CA LEU A 114 14.97 -6.62 3.71
C LEU A 114 14.37 -7.95 3.28
N LYS A 115 13.15 -8.19 3.72
CA LYS A 115 12.37 -9.39 3.38
C LYS A 115 11.04 -8.97 2.79
N SER A 116 10.39 -9.92 2.14
CA SER A 116 9.04 -9.69 1.62
C SER A 116 8.18 -10.92 1.86
N LYS A 117 6.89 -10.67 2.04
CA LYS A 117 5.88 -11.72 2.08
C LYS A 117 4.80 -11.36 1.08
N ILE A 118 4.35 -12.34 0.31
CA ILE A 118 3.43 -12.12 -0.79
C ILE A 118 2.09 -12.76 -0.48
N PHE A 119 1.04 -11.97 -0.68
CA PHE A 119 -0.35 -12.41 -0.60
C PHE A 119 -1.07 -12.01 -1.88
N THR A 120 -2.28 -12.52 -2.05
CA THR A 120 -3.21 -11.92 -3.00
C THR A 120 -4.25 -11.11 -2.22
N VAL A 121 -4.94 -10.21 -2.91
CA VAL A 121 -6.02 -9.43 -2.28
C VAL A 121 -7.07 -10.37 -1.68
N LYS A 122 -7.42 -11.43 -2.40
CA LYS A 122 -8.41 -12.41 -1.97
C LYS A 122 -7.98 -13.17 -0.71
N GLU A 123 -6.71 -13.50 -0.59
CA GLU A 123 -6.18 -14.13 0.62
C GLU A 123 -6.31 -13.23 1.84
N LEU A 124 -6.14 -11.91 1.64
CA LEU A 124 -6.23 -10.93 2.74
C LEU A 124 -7.67 -10.54 3.07
N LEU A 125 -8.62 -10.80 2.17
CA LEU A 125 -10.03 -10.51 2.39
C LEU A 125 -10.89 -11.61 1.77
N PRO A 126 -10.93 -12.80 2.40
CA PRO A 126 -11.84 -13.85 1.96
C PRO A 126 -13.29 -13.40 2.21
N GLU A 127 -14.21 -13.86 1.37
CA GLU A 127 -15.62 -13.51 1.46
C GLU A 127 -15.86 -12.00 1.52
N SER A 128 -15.22 -11.27 0.61
CA SER A 128 -15.33 -9.82 0.54
C SER A 128 -16.77 -9.40 0.22
N PHE A 129 -17.15 -8.22 0.72
CA PHE A 129 -18.42 -7.63 0.36
C PHE A 129 -18.43 -7.22 -1.12
N GLU A 130 -19.49 -7.58 -1.85
CA GLU A 130 -19.72 -7.17 -3.23
C GLU A 130 -21.13 -6.63 -3.34
N LEU A 131 -21.28 -5.57 -4.11
CA LEU A 131 -22.58 -4.93 -4.33
C LEU A 131 -23.36 -5.62 -5.43
#